data_be245c391525fde5f786cd8a4b27d64d
#
_entry.id   be245c391525fde5f786cd8a4b27d64d
#
_cell.length_a   1.000
_cell.length_b   1.000
_cell.length_c   1.000
_cell.angle_alpha   90.00
_cell.angle_beta   90.00
_cell.angle_gamma   90.00
#
_symmetry.space_group_name_H-M   'P 1'
#
loop_
_entity.id
_entity.type
_entity.pdbx_description
1 polymer ?
#
loop_
_entity_poly.entity_id
_entity_poly.type
_entity_poly.pdbx_seq_one_letter_code
_entity_poly.pdbx_strand_id
1 'polypeptide(L)'
;MKISFLSVIALLLALGCEPKSEVVAPKSSSSEAKALTDAAAKAAAENPADALALAESIKNREDISAADRAAALKAQHDALKKLADAAAAGDAKAKEAIDKYRASK
;
A
#
# COMPACT_ATOMS: atom_id res chain seq x y z
N MET A 1 -48.45 0.89 -2.27
CA MET A 1 -47.81 -0.35 -2.67
C MET A 1 -46.45 -0.14 -3.34
N LYS A 2 -46.45 0.68 -4.37
CA LYS A 2 -45.20 0.94 -5.08
C LYS A 2 -44.14 1.57 -4.17
N ILE A 3 -44.58 2.42 -3.27
CA ILE A 3 -43.68 3.12 -2.37
C ILE A 3 -42.96 2.16 -1.43
N SER A 4 -43.72 1.23 -0.87
CA SER A 4 -43.10 0.26 0.04
C SER A 4 -42.17 -0.70 -0.69
N PHE A 5 -42.49 -0.95 -1.94
CA PHE A 5 -41.61 -1.79 -2.75
C PHE A 5 -40.28 -1.09 -3.01
N LEU A 6 -40.34 0.17 -3.29
CA LEU A 6 -39.14 0.98 -3.47
C LEU A 6 -38.32 1.06 -2.18
N SER A 7 -38.99 1.16 -1.06
CA SER A 7 -38.32 1.18 0.23
C SER A 7 -37.55 -0.10 0.48
N VAL A 8 -38.13 -1.22 0.12
CA VAL A 8 -37.48 -2.50 0.29
C VAL A 8 -36.22 -2.59 -0.57
N ILE A 9 -36.30 -2.11 -1.78
CA ILE A 9 -35.17 -2.10 -2.68
C ILE A 9 -34.04 -1.24 -2.12
N ALA A 10 -34.40 -0.06 -1.62
CA ALA A 10 -33.40 0.83 -1.03
C ALA A 10 -32.72 0.18 0.18
N LEU A 11 -33.49 -0.55 0.97
CA LEU A 11 -32.95 -1.23 2.13
C LEU A 11 -31.95 -2.31 1.72
N LEU A 12 -32.29 -3.05 0.68
CA LEU A 12 -31.38 -4.08 0.18
C LEU A 12 -30.06 -3.50 -0.32
N LEU A 13 -30.14 -2.35 -0.97
CA LEU A 13 -28.92 -1.69 -1.42
C LEU A 13 -28.06 -1.26 -0.26
N ALA A 14 -28.67 -0.75 0.80
CA ALA A 14 -27.93 -0.36 1.99
C ALA A 14 -27.23 -1.56 2.60
N LEU A 15 -27.92 -2.67 2.70
CA LEU A 15 -27.33 -3.90 3.24
C LEU A 15 -26.20 -4.40 2.37
N GLY A 16 -26.35 -4.28 1.06
CA GLY A 16 -25.32 -4.69 0.14
C GLY A 16 -24.03 -3.89 0.28
N CYS A 17 -24.13 -2.66 0.75
CA CYS A 17 -22.96 -1.82 0.93
C CYS A 17 -22.25 -2.08 2.25
N GLU A 18 -22.93 -2.55 3.27
CA GLU A 18 -22.36 -2.76 4.58
C GLU A 18 -21.13 -3.67 4.60
N PRO A 19 -21.14 -4.82 3.94
CA PRO A 19 -19.98 -5.70 3.95
C PRO A 19 -18.71 -5.03 3.45
N LYS A 20 -18.87 -4.11 2.53
CA LYS A 20 -17.72 -3.38 1.99
C LYS A 20 -17.17 -2.37 2.96
N SER A 21 -18.02 -1.77 3.77
CA SER A 21 -17.55 -0.78 4.73
C SER A 21 -16.73 -1.40 5.85
N GLU A 22 -16.85 -2.69 6.09
CA GLU A 22 -16.05 -3.38 7.09
C GLU A 22 -14.57 -3.42 6.75
N VAL A 23 -14.23 -3.22 5.49
CA VAL A 23 -12.87 -3.29 5.00
C VAL A 23 -12.23 -1.90 4.93
N VAL A 24 -12.89 -0.90 5.42
CA VAL A 24 -12.39 0.47 5.38
C VAL A 24 -11.17 0.60 6.29
N ALA A 25 -10.11 1.23 5.75
CA ALA A 25 -8.90 1.46 6.50
C ALA A 25 -9.16 2.38 7.71
N PRO A 26 -8.41 2.21 8.80
CA PRO A 26 -8.56 3.08 9.96
C PRO A 26 -8.19 4.53 9.64
N LYS A 27 -8.69 5.45 10.42
CA LYS A 27 -8.40 6.88 10.23
C LYS A 27 -6.95 7.22 10.53
N SER A 28 -6.34 6.48 11.44
CA SER A 28 -4.94 6.66 11.76
C SER A 28 -4.27 5.31 11.90
N SER A 29 -3.00 5.26 11.56
CA SER A 29 -2.23 4.04 11.67
C SER A 29 -1.85 3.77 13.11
N SER A 30 -1.62 2.49 13.44
CA SER A 30 -1.00 2.13 14.70
C SER A 30 0.42 2.72 14.75
N SER A 31 1.01 2.82 15.93
CA SER A 31 2.36 3.36 16.05
C SER A 31 3.37 2.53 15.28
N GLU A 32 3.19 1.22 15.26
CA GLU A 32 4.07 0.32 14.49
C GLU A 32 3.91 0.53 12.99
N ALA A 33 2.68 0.62 12.50
CA ALA A 33 2.43 0.84 11.09
C ALA A 33 2.97 2.20 10.63
N LYS A 34 2.82 3.21 11.47
CA LYS A 34 3.35 4.53 11.16
C LYS A 34 4.87 4.52 11.10
N ALA A 35 5.50 3.84 12.05
CA ALA A 35 6.95 3.72 12.07
C ALA A 35 7.47 3.02 10.82
N LEU A 36 6.78 1.97 10.36
CA LEU A 36 7.14 1.27 9.13
C LEU A 36 6.97 2.17 7.91
N THR A 37 5.91 2.95 7.86
CA THR A 37 5.66 3.88 6.76
C THR A 37 6.75 4.95 6.70
N ASP A 38 7.11 5.52 7.84
CA ASP A 38 8.18 6.52 7.91
C ASP A 38 9.51 5.91 7.51
N ALA A 39 9.79 4.69 7.95
CA ALA A 39 11.01 3.97 7.59
C ALA A 39 11.07 3.70 6.09
N ALA A 40 9.95 3.34 5.48
CA ALA A 40 9.88 3.11 4.04
C ALA A 40 10.17 4.39 3.25
N ALA A 41 9.60 5.51 3.67
CA ALA A 41 9.83 6.79 3.03
C ALA A 41 11.30 7.20 3.11
N LYS A 42 11.91 7.01 4.27
CA LYS A 42 13.33 7.32 4.46
C LYS A 42 14.21 6.39 3.63
N ALA A 43 13.89 5.11 3.64
CA ALA A 43 14.66 4.12 2.88
C ALA A 43 14.56 4.36 1.37
N ALA A 44 13.43 4.85 0.88
CA ALA A 44 13.28 5.15 -0.54
C ALA A 44 14.33 6.16 -1.01
N ALA A 45 14.75 7.06 -0.13
CA ALA A 45 15.78 8.05 -0.47
C ALA A 45 17.20 7.51 -0.23
N GLU A 46 17.40 6.73 0.83
CA GLU A 46 18.73 6.32 1.27
C GLU A 46 19.10 4.90 0.86
N ASN A 47 18.13 3.99 0.89
CA ASN A 47 18.38 2.58 0.58
C ASN A 47 17.13 2.00 -0.10
N PRO A 48 17.00 2.21 -1.41
CA PRO A 48 15.77 1.79 -2.13
C PRO A 48 15.44 0.31 -2.00
N ALA A 49 16.43 -0.56 -1.89
CA ALA A 49 16.16 -1.99 -1.73
C ALA A 49 15.43 -2.28 -0.43
N ASP A 50 15.80 -1.61 0.65
CA ASP A 50 15.12 -1.74 1.93
C ASP A 50 13.70 -1.19 1.86
N ALA A 51 13.50 -0.12 1.09
CA ALA A 51 12.18 0.45 0.91
C ALA A 51 11.22 -0.55 0.28
N LEU A 52 11.68 -1.35 -0.66
CA LEU A 52 10.85 -2.38 -1.27
C LEU A 52 10.44 -3.44 -0.24
N ALA A 53 11.37 -3.87 0.60
CA ALA A 53 11.06 -4.84 1.64
C ALA A 53 10.09 -4.28 2.67
N LEU A 54 10.26 -3.03 3.06
CA LEU A 54 9.36 -2.37 4.00
C LEU A 54 7.97 -2.20 3.40
N ALA A 55 7.88 -1.83 2.14
CA ALA A 55 6.59 -1.69 1.46
C ALA A 55 5.84 -3.02 1.41
N GLU A 56 6.53 -4.12 1.20
CA GLU A 56 5.91 -5.45 1.24
C GLU A 56 5.38 -5.78 2.63
N SER A 57 6.11 -5.43 3.68
CA SER A 57 5.67 -5.62 5.05
C SER A 57 4.40 -4.81 5.35
N ILE A 58 4.31 -3.62 4.81
CA ILE A 58 3.18 -2.72 5.02
C ILE A 58 1.95 -3.17 4.24
N LYS A 59 2.14 -3.74 3.09
CA LYS A 59 1.09 -4.09 2.15
C LYS A 59 -0.04 -4.91 2.77
N ASN A 60 0.30 -5.84 3.63
CA ASN A 60 -0.67 -6.75 4.22
C ASN A 60 -1.17 -6.31 5.60
N ARG A 61 -0.77 -5.16 6.08
CA ARG A 61 -1.22 -4.67 7.37
C ARG A 61 -2.62 -4.08 7.28
N GLU A 62 -3.41 -4.33 8.31
CA GLU A 62 -4.76 -3.80 8.41
C GLU A 62 -4.84 -2.58 9.32
N ASP A 63 -3.78 -2.34 10.11
CA ASP A 63 -3.72 -1.27 11.09
C ASP A 63 -3.09 0.01 10.54
N ILE A 64 -3.19 0.20 9.24
CA ILE A 64 -2.59 1.35 8.55
C ILE A 64 -3.68 2.20 7.91
N SER A 65 -3.56 3.52 8.03
CA SER A 65 -4.50 4.46 7.41
C SER A 65 -4.33 4.47 5.90
N ALA A 66 -5.37 4.93 5.20
CA ALA A 66 -5.31 5.06 3.74
C ALA A 66 -4.21 6.04 3.31
N ALA A 67 -4.02 7.12 4.08
CA ALA A 67 -2.97 8.10 3.78
C ALA A 67 -1.58 7.49 3.92
N ASP A 68 -1.34 6.72 4.96
CA ASP A 68 -0.04 6.08 5.17
C ASP A 68 0.19 4.96 4.16
N ARG A 69 -0.86 4.25 3.78
CA ARG A 69 -0.75 3.23 2.73
C ARG A 69 -0.37 3.87 1.39
N ALA A 70 -0.94 5.02 1.08
CA ALA A 70 -0.58 5.76 -0.13
C ALA A 70 0.88 6.24 -0.07
N ALA A 71 1.32 6.67 1.10
CA ALA A 71 2.72 7.08 1.30
C ALA A 71 3.67 5.90 1.11
N ALA A 72 3.30 4.72 1.57
CA ALA A 72 4.10 3.51 1.39
C ALA A 72 4.19 3.12 -0.08
N LEU A 73 3.08 3.23 -0.82
CA LEU A 73 3.09 2.98 -2.27
C LEU A 73 3.99 3.97 -3.00
N LYS A 74 3.94 5.23 -2.60
CA LYS A 74 4.82 6.24 -3.20
C LYS A 74 6.28 5.91 -2.93
N ALA A 75 6.60 5.51 -1.71
CA ALA A 75 7.96 5.08 -1.37
C ALA A 75 8.40 3.91 -2.23
N GLN A 76 7.52 2.94 -2.46
CA GLN A 76 7.81 1.80 -3.31
C GLN A 76 8.10 2.22 -4.75
N HIS A 77 7.28 3.11 -5.30
CA HIS A 77 7.47 3.63 -6.64
C HIS A 77 8.79 4.41 -6.76
N ASP A 78 9.05 5.28 -5.80
CA ASP A 78 10.29 6.05 -5.79
C ASP A 78 11.52 5.14 -5.69
N ALA A 79 11.42 4.10 -4.88
CA ALA A 79 12.50 3.13 -4.73
C ALA A 79 12.75 2.34 -6.00
N LEU A 80 11.68 1.90 -6.67
CA LEU A 80 11.81 1.18 -7.94
C LEU A 80 12.43 2.05 -9.01
N LYS A 81 12.04 3.31 -9.06
CA LYS A 81 12.61 4.25 -10.02
C LYS A 81 14.10 4.46 -9.78
N LYS A 82 14.49 4.66 -8.53
CA LYS A 82 15.91 4.82 -8.20
C LYS A 82 16.72 3.58 -8.53
N LEU A 83 16.18 2.41 -8.23
CA LEU A 83 16.85 1.15 -8.54
C LEU A 83 16.97 0.96 -10.04
N ALA A 84 15.92 1.28 -10.79
CA ALA A 84 15.95 1.17 -12.25
C ALA A 84 16.99 2.11 -12.85
N ASP A 85 17.06 3.35 -12.36
CA ASP A 85 18.04 4.32 -12.83
C ASP A 85 19.47 3.85 -12.50
N ALA A 86 19.67 3.33 -11.30
CA ALA A 86 20.97 2.82 -10.89
C ALA A 86 21.37 1.58 -11.71
N ALA A 87 20.44 0.67 -11.96
CA ALA A 87 20.69 -0.51 -12.78
C ALA A 87 21.06 -0.13 -14.21
N ALA A 88 20.38 0.88 -14.77
CA ALA A 88 20.69 1.39 -16.10
C ALA A 88 22.09 2.02 -16.15
N ALA A 89 22.55 2.55 -15.02
CA ALA A 89 23.89 3.10 -14.91
C ALA A 89 24.98 2.05 -14.64
N GLY A 90 24.59 0.78 -14.52
CA GLY A 90 25.54 -0.31 -14.34
C GLY A 90 25.67 -0.88 -12.94
N ASP A 91 24.80 -0.46 -12.02
CA ASP A 91 24.81 -0.96 -10.64
C ASP A 91 24.26 -2.39 -10.58
N ALA A 92 25.12 -3.36 -10.37
CA ALA A 92 24.74 -4.76 -10.31
C ALA A 92 23.83 -5.07 -9.11
N LYS A 93 24.04 -4.41 -7.99
CA LYS A 93 23.22 -4.60 -6.80
C LYS A 93 21.79 -4.10 -7.02
N ALA A 94 21.65 -2.99 -7.72
CA ALA A 94 20.35 -2.44 -8.05
C ALA A 94 19.58 -3.40 -8.96
N LYS A 95 20.26 -3.95 -9.96
CA LYS A 95 19.64 -4.93 -10.85
C LYS A 95 19.21 -6.18 -10.09
N GLU A 96 20.05 -6.66 -9.20
CA GLU A 96 19.73 -7.82 -8.38
C GLU A 96 18.50 -7.55 -7.50
N ALA A 97 18.42 -6.37 -6.91
CA ALA A 97 17.28 -5.98 -6.07
C ALA A 97 15.98 -5.97 -6.90
N ILE A 98 16.02 -5.45 -8.11
CA ILE A 98 14.85 -5.43 -9.00
C ILE A 98 14.44 -6.84 -9.39
N ASP A 99 15.41 -7.68 -9.75
CA ASP A 99 15.13 -9.06 -10.15
C ASP A 99 14.51 -9.83 -9.00
N LYS A 100 15.01 -9.65 -7.82
CA LYS A 100 14.48 -10.28 -6.61
C LYS A 100 13.06 -9.81 -6.31
N TYR A 101 12.81 -8.53 -6.47
CA TYR A 101 11.47 -7.96 -6.27
C TYR A 101 10.48 -8.57 -7.27
N ARG A 102 10.85 -8.66 -8.53
CA ARG A 102 10.00 -9.26 -9.56
C ARG A 102 9.72 -10.73 -9.30
N ALA A 103 10.71 -11.45 -8.83
CA ALA A 103 10.56 -12.87 -8.52
C ALA A 103 9.59 -13.12 -7.36
N SER A 104 9.40 -12.14 -6.49
CA SER A 104 8.48 -12.25 -5.35
C SER A 104 7.02 -11.96 -5.71
N LYS A 105 6.71 -11.58 -6.93
CA LYS A 105 5.36 -11.22 -7.38
C LYS A 105 4.59 -12.36 -8.04
#